data_f29d5551acc84d868e2bd4744be9b6c7
#
_entry.id   f29d5551acc84d868e2bd4744be9b6c7
#
_cell.length_a   1.000
_cell.length_b   1.000
_cell.length_c   1.000
_cell.angle_alpha   90.00
_cell.angle_beta   90.00
_cell.angle_gamma   90.00
#
_symmetry.space_group_name_H-M   'P 1'
#
loop_
_entity.id
_entity.type
_entity.pdbx_description
1 polymer ?
#
loop_
_entity_poly.entity_id
_entity_poly.type
_entity_poly.pdbx_seq_one_letter_code
_entity_poly.pdbx_strand_id
1 'polypeptide(L)'
;MLWRLRGMWYVWIMLKGMCSHILPPRCLCCGGSEPGSSGVCGPCAQGIRPIPTPSCSVCGTPSGTAGVCLECLTEPPPFDRMTSAAVYDGLIKDILHAFKYHNATFYKAFLGKILFDELSKEEVDCDVVSFVPLHWTRMISRGYNQAALIARELSRLLGLELRFDVLRKSRRTLPQVGLGRALRKKNITGAFYASGVADRAVLVVDDVVTTGQTA
;
A
#
# COMPACT_ATOMS: atom_id res chain seq x y z
N MET A 1 -11.66 33.33 28.66
CA MET A 1 -11.13 32.53 29.78
C MET A 1 -10.64 31.21 29.20
N LEU A 2 -9.37 31.15 28.76
CA LEU A 2 -8.77 29.99 28.08
C LEU A 2 -7.96 29.18 29.11
N TRP A 3 -8.52 28.07 29.58
CA TRP A 3 -7.77 27.11 30.39
C TRP A 3 -6.88 26.26 29.49
N ARG A 4 -5.56 26.51 29.57
CA ARG A 4 -4.52 25.68 28.92
C ARG A 4 -4.40 24.35 29.70
N LEU A 5 -4.79 23.26 29.07
CA LEU A 5 -4.54 21.88 29.53
C LEU A 5 -3.06 21.50 29.32
N ARG A 6 -2.13 22.11 30.07
CA ARG A 6 -0.69 21.77 30.01
C ARG A 6 -0.34 20.46 30.74
N GLY A 7 -1.23 19.91 31.57
CA GLY A 7 -0.95 18.71 32.37
C GLY A 7 -1.14 17.36 31.68
N MET A 8 -2.00 17.30 30.65
CA MET A 8 -2.38 16.02 30.03
C MET A 8 -1.29 15.40 29.12
N TRP A 9 -0.37 16.21 28.60
CA TRP A 9 0.77 15.74 27.80
C TRP A 9 1.82 14.99 28.62
N TYR A 10 2.08 15.44 29.84
CA TYR A 10 3.05 14.81 30.73
C TYR A 10 2.59 13.44 31.23
N VAL A 11 1.29 13.29 31.55
CA VAL A 11 0.73 11.99 31.97
C VAL A 11 0.77 10.97 30.82
N TRP A 12 0.54 11.40 29.59
CA TRP A 12 0.56 10.51 28.42
C TRP A 12 1.99 10.04 28.05
N ILE A 13 2.99 10.91 28.19
CA ILE A 13 4.42 10.57 28.01
C ILE A 13 4.89 9.62 29.09
N MET A 14 4.53 9.86 30.35
CA MET A 14 4.89 8.99 31.47
C MET A 14 4.25 7.59 31.35
N LEU A 15 2.98 7.52 30.97
CA LEU A 15 2.29 6.23 30.76
C LEU A 15 2.89 5.44 29.60
N LYS A 16 3.29 6.07 28.50
CA LYS A 16 4.02 5.40 27.41
C LYS A 16 5.37 4.84 27.85
N GLY A 17 6.12 5.60 28.66
CA GLY A 17 7.41 5.15 29.20
C GLY A 17 7.28 3.94 30.12
N MET A 18 6.29 3.95 31.02
CA MET A 18 6.04 2.82 31.92
C MET A 18 5.52 1.56 31.20
N CYS A 19 4.66 1.71 30.20
CA CYS A 19 4.15 0.57 29.41
C CYS A 19 5.25 -0.10 28.59
N SER A 20 6.24 0.65 28.09
CA SER A 20 7.36 0.08 27.30
C SER A 20 8.33 -0.76 28.14
N HIS A 21 8.43 -0.51 29.45
CA HIS A 21 9.20 -1.35 30.37
C HIS A 21 8.49 -2.64 30.79
N ILE A 22 7.15 -2.61 30.86
CA ILE A 22 6.34 -3.77 31.25
C ILE A 22 6.03 -4.68 30.03
N LEU A 23 5.80 -4.06 28.88
CA LEU A 23 5.52 -4.74 27.61
C LEU A 23 6.45 -4.16 26.53
N PRO A 24 7.69 -4.63 26.44
CA PRO A 24 8.61 -4.15 25.43
C PRO A 24 8.02 -4.41 24.03
N PRO A 25 8.19 -3.46 23.08
CA PRO A 25 7.72 -3.65 21.74
C PRO A 25 8.39 -4.89 21.12
N ARG A 26 7.61 -5.69 20.42
CA ARG A 26 8.07 -6.91 19.77
C ARG A 26 7.87 -6.84 18.27
N CYS A 27 8.74 -7.51 17.54
CA CYS A 27 8.60 -7.65 16.09
C CYS A 27 7.25 -8.30 15.76
N LEU A 28 6.48 -7.66 14.90
CA LEU A 28 5.15 -8.12 14.47
C LEU A 28 5.20 -9.44 13.69
N CYS A 29 6.36 -9.82 13.17
CA CYS A 29 6.54 -11.05 12.39
C CYS A 29 7.10 -12.19 13.22
N CYS A 30 8.23 -11.99 13.92
CA CYS A 30 8.93 -13.07 14.63
C CYS A 30 8.80 -12.98 16.16
N GLY A 31 8.20 -11.93 16.72
CA GLY A 31 8.09 -11.73 18.17
C GLY A 31 9.39 -11.30 18.86
N GLY A 32 10.50 -11.09 18.13
CA GLY A 32 11.78 -10.67 18.67
C GLY A 32 11.72 -9.28 19.33
N SER A 33 12.70 -8.99 20.20
CA SER A 33 12.69 -7.82 21.09
C SER A 33 13.12 -6.49 20.46
N GLU A 34 13.56 -6.49 19.20
CA GLU A 34 14.08 -5.29 18.52
C GLU A 34 13.26 -4.98 17.24
N PRO A 35 12.01 -4.57 17.37
CA PRO A 35 11.25 -4.13 16.21
C PRO A 35 11.81 -2.80 15.70
N GLY A 36 11.94 -2.66 14.37
CA GLY A 36 12.22 -1.38 13.74
C GLY A 36 11.10 -0.36 13.99
N SER A 37 11.31 0.88 13.54
CA SER A 37 10.34 1.97 13.68
C SER A 37 8.95 1.68 13.09
N SER A 38 8.88 0.76 12.14
CA SER A 38 7.64 0.27 11.51
C SER A 38 7.03 -0.97 12.18
N GLY A 39 7.62 -1.45 13.29
CA GLY A 39 7.15 -2.64 14.02
C GLY A 39 7.68 -3.98 13.50
N VAL A 40 8.51 -3.99 12.47
CA VAL A 40 9.16 -5.20 11.93
C VAL A 40 10.68 -5.06 12.09
N CYS A 41 11.35 -6.10 12.62
CA CYS A 41 12.79 -6.09 12.83
C CYS A 41 13.57 -6.17 11.50
N GLY A 42 14.85 -5.75 11.54
CA GLY A 42 15.73 -5.77 10.38
C GLY A 42 15.82 -7.14 9.67
N PRO A 43 16.08 -8.24 10.38
CA PRO A 43 16.12 -9.57 9.77
C PRO A 43 14.81 -9.97 9.07
N CYS A 44 13.65 -9.68 9.65
CA CYS A 44 12.37 -9.94 9.00
C CYS A 44 12.16 -9.06 7.75
N ALA A 45 12.53 -7.78 7.82
CA ALA A 45 12.44 -6.88 6.67
C ALA A 45 13.36 -7.32 5.53
N GLN A 46 14.58 -7.78 5.83
CA GLN A 46 15.54 -8.32 4.84
C GLN A 46 15.05 -9.63 4.19
N GLY A 47 14.19 -10.39 4.86
CA GLY A 47 13.56 -11.58 4.30
C GLY A 47 12.51 -11.29 3.22
N ILE A 48 12.15 -10.03 2.99
CA ILE A 48 11.22 -9.64 1.92
C ILE A 48 11.99 -9.50 0.61
N ARG A 49 11.55 -10.23 -0.41
CA ARG A 49 12.18 -10.22 -1.73
C ARG A 49 11.83 -8.95 -2.50
N PRO A 50 12.84 -8.13 -2.87
CA PRO A 50 12.59 -6.97 -3.73
C PRO A 50 12.18 -7.41 -5.15
N ILE A 51 11.64 -6.49 -5.92
CA ILE A 51 11.40 -6.71 -7.34
C ILE A 51 12.74 -6.89 -8.05
N PRO A 52 12.94 -7.97 -8.84
CA PRO A 52 14.16 -8.17 -9.58
C PRO A 52 14.41 -7.05 -10.60
N THR A 53 15.67 -6.63 -10.73
CA THR A 53 16.11 -5.66 -11.72
C THR A 53 16.94 -6.37 -12.82
N PRO A 54 16.89 -5.92 -14.07
CA PRO A 54 16.10 -4.80 -14.58
C PRO A 54 14.60 -5.11 -14.66
N SER A 55 13.78 -4.05 -14.53
CA SER A 55 12.34 -4.13 -14.67
C SER A 55 11.81 -3.08 -15.65
N CYS A 56 10.61 -3.30 -16.18
CA CYS A 56 9.96 -2.38 -17.11
C CYS A 56 9.72 -1.02 -16.45
N SER A 57 10.13 0.07 -17.09
CA SER A 57 9.98 1.45 -16.59
C SER A 57 8.53 1.92 -16.50
N VAL A 58 7.58 1.23 -17.16
CA VAL A 58 6.15 1.54 -17.12
C VAL A 58 5.42 0.66 -16.12
N CYS A 59 5.43 -0.67 -16.28
CA CYS A 59 4.62 -1.57 -15.46
C CYS A 59 5.38 -2.25 -14.31
N GLY A 60 6.68 -2.01 -14.14
CA GLY A 60 7.49 -2.60 -13.07
C GLY A 60 7.71 -4.12 -13.18
N THR A 61 7.23 -4.78 -14.23
CA THR A 61 7.44 -6.23 -14.41
C THR A 61 8.92 -6.52 -14.66
N PRO A 62 9.52 -7.50 -13.96
CA PRO A 62 10.90 -7.91 -14.25
C PRO A 62 11.08 -8.26 -15.72
N SER A 63 12.14 -7.75 -16.32
CA SER A 63 12.47 -7.94 -17.74
C SER A 63 13.95 -8.28 -17.88
N GLY A 64 14.33 -8.95 -18.96
CA GLY A 64 15.74 -9.26 -19.23
C GLY A 64 16.58 -8.04 -19.65
N THR A 65 15.94 -6.91 -19.96
CA THR A 65 16.56 -5.67 -20.42
C THR A 65 15.92 -4.46 -19.72
N ALA A 66 16.69 -3.39 -19.59
CA ALA A 66 16.15 -2.11 -19.11
C ALA A 66 15.24 -1.48 -20.18
N GLY A 67 14.27 -0.68 -19.75
CA GLY A 67 13.35 0.05 -20.62
C GLY A 67 11.92 -0.48 -20.57
N VAL A 68 11.14 -0.21 -21.61
CA VAL A 68 9.73 -0.59 -21.69
C VAL A 68 9.60 -2.02 -22.20
N CYS A 69 8.83 -2.87 -21.54
CA CYS A 69 8.62 -4.26 -21.98
C CYS A 69 7.74 -4.32 -23.24
N LEU A 70 7.84 -5.43 -23.99
CA LEU A 70 7.08 -5.65 -25.22
C LEU A 70 5.57 -5.47 -25.02
N GLU A 71 5.05 -5.92 -23.89
CA GLU A 71 3.64 -5.79 -23.57
C GLU A 71 3.19 -4.32 -23.45
N CYS A 72 3.94 -3.48 -22.73
CA CYS A 72 3.63 -2.06 -22.62
C CYS A 72 3.84 -1.30 -23.94
N LEU A 73 4.69 -1.80 -24.84
CA LEU A 73 4.86 -1.24 -26.19
C LEU A 73 3.68 -1.59 -27.10
N THR A 74 3.17 -2.81 -27.01
CA THR A 74 2.07 -3.28 -27.86
C THR A 74 0.69 -2.90 -27.36
N GLU A 75 0.51 -2.89 -26.05
CA GLU A 75 -0.74 -2.50 -25.37
C GLU A 75 -0.40 -1.57 -24.21
N PRO A 76 -0.23 -0.25 -24.45
CA PRO A 76 0.10 0.70 -23.40
C PRO A 76 -0.96 0.70 -22.29
N PRO A 77 -0.54 0.63 -21.00
CA PRO A 77 -1.48 0.71 -19.88
C PRO A 77 -2.04 2.12 -19.74
N PRO A 78 -3.18 2.30 -19.05
CA PRO A 78 -3.79 3.61 -18.82
C PRO A 78 -3.14 4.42 -17.67
N PHE A 79 -1.92 4.10 -17.29
CA PHE A 79 -1.14 4.80 -16.27
C PHE A 79 0.28 5.06 -16.78
N ASP A 80 0.90 6.11 -16.29
CA ASP A 80 2.25 6.50 -16.71
C ASP A 80 3.29 5.54 -16.15
N ARG A 81 3.12 5.14 -14.88
CA ARG A 81 4.07 4.28 -14.18
C ARG A 81 3.44 3.47 -13.07
N MET A 82 3.98 2.28 -12.85
CA MET A 82 3.65 1.42 -11.72
C MET A 82 4.92 0.96 -11.00
N THR A 83 4.95 1.14 -9.68
CA THR A 83 6.04 0.70 -8.80
C THR A 83 5.51 -0.31 -7.79
N SER A 84 6.23 -1.40 -7.59
CA SER A 84 5.92 -2.43 -6.60
C SER A 84 7.06 -2.56 -5.61
N ALA A 85 6.75 -2.60 -4.30
CA ALA A 85 7.77 -2.65 -3.25
C ALA A 85 8.41 -4.04 -3.07
N ALA A 86 7.69 -5.11 -3.41
CA ALA A 86 8.17 -6.47 -3.20
C ALA A 86 7.47 -7.50 -4.10
N VAL A 87 8.12 -8.63 -4.29
CA VAL A 87 7.50 -9.81 -4.90
C VAL A 87 6.49 -10.41 -3.92
N TYR A 88 5.28 -10.74 -4.41
CA TYR A 88 4.21 -11.31 -3.59
C TYR A 88 4.50 -12.80 -3.27
N ASP A 89 5.47 -13.05 -2.40
CA ASP A 89 5.80 -14.40 -1.89
C ASP A 89 6.28 -14.32 -0.43
N GLY A 90 6.58 -15.48 0.19
CA GLY A 90 7.13 -15.59 1.54
C GLY A 90 6.45 -14.67 2.55
N LEU A 91 7.26 -13.99 3.37
CA LEU A 91 6.80 -13.18 4.49
C LEU A 91 5.82 -12.06 4.09
N ILE A 92 6.04 -11.37 2.96
CA ILE A 92 5.12 -10.29 2.54
C ILE A 92 3.74 -10.84 2.18
N LYS A 93 3.65 -12.04 1.61
CA LYS A 93 2.39 -12.71 1.33
C LYS A 93 1.64 -13.02 2.64
N ASP A 94 2.35 -13.51 3.67
CA ASP A 94 1.76 -13.83 4.97
C ASP A 94 1.27 -12.56 5.69
N ILE A 95 2.06 -11.48 5.66
CA ILE A 95 1.68 -10.16 6.18
C ILE A 95 0.41 -9.65 5.48
N LEU A 96 0.37 -9.66 4.15
CA LEU A 96 -0.78 -9.20 3.39
C LEU A 96 -2.01 -10.08 3.58
N HIS A 97 -1.83 -11.38 3.77
CA HIS A 97 -2.92 -12.30 4.11
C HIS A 97 -3.50 -11.98 5.50
N ALA A 98 -2.64 -11.82 6.52
CA ALA A 98 -3.07 -11.42 7.86
C ALA A 98 -3.77 -10.05 7.84
N PHE A 99 -3.23 -9.11 7.06
CA PHE A 99 -3.80 -7.76 6.84
C PHE A 99 -5.16 -7.80 6.13
N LYS A 100 -5.43 -8.78 5.26
CA LYS A 100 -6.70 -8.92 4.53
C LYS A 100 -7.78 -9.68 5.32
N TYR A 101 -7.39 -10.67 6.12
CA TYR A 101 -8.33 -11.67 6.63
C TYR A 101 -8.33 -11.83 8.15
N HIS A 102 -7.29 -11.34 8.84
CA HIS A 102 -7.13 -11.49 10.29
C HIS A 102 -7.11 -10.16 11.06
N ASN A 103 -7.63 -9.09 10.44
CA ASN A 103 -7.71 -7.75 11.04
C ASN A 103 -6.36 -7.21 11.57
N ALA A 104 -5.25 -7.66 11.00
CA ALA A 104 -3.90 -7.28 11.42
C ALA A 104 -3.50 -5.89 10.93
N THR A 105 -4.33 -4.87 11.23
CA THR A 105 -4.16 -3.47 10.77
C THR A 105 -2.88 -2.80 11.26
N PHE A 106 -2.22 -3.38 12.26
CA PHE A 106 -0.94 -2.92 12.78
C PHE A 106 0.20 -2.98 11.73
N TYR A 107 0.09 -3.81 10.69
CA TYR A 107 1.06 -3.86 9.60
C TYR A 107 1.00 -2.65 8.65
N LYS A 108 0.01 -1.77 8.74
CA LYS A 108 -0.14 -0.60 7.85
C LYS A 108 1.11 0.29 7.82
N ALA A 109 1.74 0.54 8.98
CA ALA A 109 2.93 1.37 9.08
C ALA A 109 4.12 0.74 8.36
N PHE A 110 4.30 -0.57 8.49
CA PHE A 110 5.33 -1.31 7.78
C PHE A 110 5.09 -1.32 6.26
N LEU A 111 3.87 -1.63 5.83
CA LEU A 111 3.50 -1.66 4.40
C LEU A 111 3.63 -0.27 3.75
N GLY A 112 3.22 0.79 4.45
CA GLY A 112 3.43 2.16 4.00
C GLY A 112 4.92 2.54 3.90
N LYS A 113 5.74 2.08 4.87
CA LYS A 113 7.18 2.36 4.88
C LYS A 113 7.92 1.69 3.73
N ILE A 114 7.66 0.41 3.44
CA ILE A 114 8.33 -0.28 2.31
C ILE A 114 7.96 0.32 0.96
N LEU A 115 6.71 0.79 0.79
CA LEU A 115 6.32 1.53 -0.41
C LEU A 115 7.02 2.89 -0.48
N PHE A 116 7.10 3.62 0.63
CA PHE A 116 7.81 4.89 0.70
C PHE A 116 9.29 4.72 0.34
N ASP A 117 9.95 3.69 0.89
CA ASP A 117 11.36 3.42 0.60
C ASP A 117 11.61 3.08 -0.87
N GLU A 118 10.67 2.38 -1.51
CA GLU A 118 10.76 2.08 -2.92
C GLU A 118 10.56 3.33 -3.79
N LEU A 119 9.52 4.11 -3.50
CA LEU A 119 9.24 5.37 -4.22
C LEU A 119 10.36 6.40 -4.05
N SER A 120 11.02 6.42 -2.89
CA SER A 120 12.13 7.36 -2.61
C SER A 120 13.41 7.08 -3.40
N LYS A 121 13.50 5.94 -4.09
CA LYS A 121 14.64 5.63 -4.99
C LYS A 121 14.58 6.42 -6.30
N GLU A 122 13.46 7.01 -6.59
CA GLU A 122 13.18 7.72 -7.82
C GLU A 122 12.39 9.00 -7.52
N GLU A 123 12.51 10.00 -8.39
CA GLU A 123 11.67 11.19 -8.29
C GLU A 123 10.23 10.81 -8.68
N VAL A 124 9.34 10.87 -7.70
CA VAL A 124 7.90 10.68 -7.88
C VAL A 124 7.26 12.06 -7.80
N ASP A 125 6.94 12.62 -8.96
CA ASP A 125 6.18 13.87 -9.06
C ASP A 125 4.69 13.52 -9.01
N CYS A 126 4.05 13.79 -7.86
CA CYS A 126 2.62 13.60 -7.68
C CYS A 126 2.05 14.64 -6.70
N ASP A 127 0.81 15.09 -6.99
CA ASP A 127 0.12 16.13 -6.23
C ASP A 127 -0.71 15.57 -5.09
N VAL A 128 -1.18 14.33 -5.24
CA VAL A 128 -2.17 13.75 -4.33
C VAL A 128 -2.07 12.22 -4.28
N VAL A 129 -2.31 11.66 -3.10
CA VAL A 129 -2.40 10.23 -2.90
C VAL A 129 -3.87 9.80 -2.89
N SER A 130 -4.17 8.70 -3.56
CA SER A 130 -5.46 8.03 -3.52
C SER A 130 -5.26 6.50 -3.44
N PHE A 131 -6.33 5.74 -3.45
CA PHE A 131 -6.26 4.29 -3.31
C PHE A 131 -7.37 3.59 -4.08
N VAL A 132 -7.16 2.32 -4.43
CA VAL A 132 -8.18 1.50 -5.09
C VAL A 132 -9.34 1.23 -4.12
N PRO A 133 -10.57 1.68 -4.44
CA PRO A 133 -11.73 1.48 -3.56
C PRO A 133 -12.22 0.04 -3.59
N LEU A 134 -12.56 -0.48 -2.40
CA LEU A 134 -13.29 -1.74 -2.28
C LEU A 134 -14.78 -1.56 -2.59
N HIS A 135 -15.39 -2.61 -3.14
CA HIS A 135 -16.85 -2.65 -3.20
C HIS A 135 -17.43 -2.71 -1.77
N TRP A 136 -18.59 -2.06 -1.54
CA TRP A 136 -19.19 -1.93 -0.21
C TRP A 136 -19.40 -3.27 0.51
N THR A 137 -19.74 -4.36 -0.21
CA THR A 137 -19.87 -5.70 0.37
C THR A 137 -18.57 -6.22 0.98
N ARG A 138 -17.42 -5.94 0.35
CA ARG A 138 -16.12 -6.29 0.90
C ARG A 138 -15.72 -5.38 2.04
N MET A 139 -16.13 -4.11 1.99
CA MET A 139 -15.92 -3.17 3.08
C MET A 139 -16.64 -3.64 4.35
N ILE A 140 -17.90 -4.07 4.24
CA ILE A 140 -18.65 -4.60 5.38
C ILE A 140 -18.01 -5.89 5.93
N SER A 141 -17.63 -6.84 5.05
CA SER A 141 -17.06 -8.11 5.49
C SER A 141 -15.66 -7.99 6.10
N ARG A 142 -14.88 -6.98 5.71
CA ARG A 142 -13.50 -6.76 6.18
C ARG A 142 -13.37 -5.68 7.25
N GLY A 143 -14.38 -4.78 7.36
CA GLY A 143 -14.37 -3.64 8.26
C GLY A 143 -13.51 -2.45 7.81
N TYR A 144 -12.61 -2.63 6.83
CA TYR A 144 -11.71 -1.58 6.32
C TYR A 144 -11.22 -1.86 4.90
N ASN A 145 -10.70 -0.82 4.26
CA ASN A 145 -9.99 -0.91 2.99
C ASN A 145 -8.49 -0.95 3.25
N GLN A 146 -7.84 -2.02 2.83
CA GLN A 146 -6.40 -2.26 3.00
C GLN A 146 -5.57 -1.18 2.30
N ALA A 147 -5.89 -0.91 1.01
CA ALA A 147 -5.21 0.10 0.23
C ALA A 147 -5.35 1.49 0.86
N ALA A 148 -6.50 1.83 1.44
CA ALA A 148 -6.71 3.10 2.15
C ALA A 148 -5.84 3.24 3.40
N LEU A 149 -5.64 2.16 4.17
CA LEU A 149 -4.77 2.19 5.35
C LEU A 149 -3.30 2.37 4.96
N ILE A 150 -2.85 1.69 3.91
CA ILE A 150 -1.49 1.84 3.38
C ILE A 150 -1.30 3.24 2.80
N ALA A 151 -2.25 3.72 1.99
CA ALA A 151 -2.22 5.05 1.39
C ALA A 151 -2.14 6.17 2.44
N ARG A 152 -2.83 6.02 3.57
CA ARG A 152 -2.76 6.98 4.69
C ARG A 152 -1.35 7.07 5.29
N GLU A 153 -0.68 5.95 5.49
CA GLU A 153 0.69 5.96 6.01
C GLU A 153 1.66 6.52 4.98
N LEU A 154 1.50 6.15 3.70
CA LEU A 154 2.33 6.65 2.60
C LEU A 154 2.15 8.17 2.41
N SER A 155 0.91 8.67 2.38
CA SER A 155 0.57 10.09 2.30
C SER A 155 1.26 10.90 3.43
N ARG A 156 1.23 10.39 4.66
CA ARG A 156 1.91 11.01 5.80
C ARG A 156 3.43 11.04 5.63
N LEU A 157 4.04 9.99 5.07
CA LEU A 157 5.48 9.90 4.84
C LEU A 157 5.93 10.81 3.70
N LEU A 158 5.12 10.93 2.64
CA LEU A 158 5.37 11.81 1.50
C LEU A 158 5.03 13.28 1.78
N GLY A 159 4.24 13.58 2.81
CA GLY A 159 3.75 14.94 3.07
C GLY A 159 2.66 15.39 2.08
N LEU A 160 1.98 14.46 1.42
CA LEU A 160 0.96 14.72 0.40
C LEU A 160 -0.47 14.56 0.95
N GLU A 161 -1.44 15.23 0.31
CA GLU A 161 -2.85 15.08 0.64
C GLU A 161 -3.37 13.68 0.28
N LEU A 162 -4.08 13.02 1.21
CA LEU A 162 -4.83 11.79 0.92
C LEU A 162 -6.27 12.12 0.56
N ARG A 163 -6.70 11.74 -0.64
CA ARG A 163 -8.06 11.95 -1.12
C ARG A 163 -8.84 10.64 -1.27
N PHE A 164 -10.05 10.61 -0.71
CA PHE A 164 -10.95 9.46 -0.69
C PHE A 164 -11.98 9.49 -1.82
N ASP A 165 -12.14 10.62 -2.47
CA ASP A 165 -13.18 10.90 -3.46
C ASP A 165 -12.70 10.78 -4.91
N VAL A 166 -11.38 10.61 -5.12
CA VAL A 166 -10.76 10.54 -6.46
C VAL A 166 -11.25 9.35 -7.25
N LEU A 167 -11.18 8.16 -6.65
CA LEU A 167 -11.59 6.92 -7.31
C LEU A 167 -12.85 6.36 -6.68
N ARG A 168 -13.83 6.02 -7.51
CA ARG A 168 -15.06 5.38 -7.09
C ARG A 168 -15.30 4.10 -7.86
N LYS A 169 -15.80 3.08 -7.17
CA LYS A 169 -16.18 1.80 -7.77
C LYS A 169 -17.67 1.78 -8.06
N SER A 170 -18.04 1.72 -9.34
CA SER A 170 -19.43 1.81 -9.80
C SER A 170 -20.19 0.48 -9.70
N ARG A 171 -19.48 -0.66 -9.81
CA ARG A 171 -20.13 -1.97 -9.79
C ARG A 171 -19.31 -3.03 -9.05
N ARG A 172 -19.98 -4.08 -8.61
CA ARG A 172 -19.35 -5.27 -8.04
C ARG A 172 -18.56 -6.00 -9.12
N THR A 173 -17.31 -6.34 -8.82
CA THR A 173 -16.46 -7.19 -9.66
C THR A 173 -16.30 -8.56 -9.02
N LEU A 174 -16.16 -9.61 -9.82
CA LEU A 174 -15.87 -10.95 -9.33
C LEU A 174 -14.50 -10.97 -8.61
N PRO A 175 -14.28 -11.91 -7.67
CA PRO A 175 -12.94 -12.14 -7.14
C PRO A 175 -11.98 -12.43 -8.28
N GLN A 176 -10.80 -11.77 -8.28
CA GLN A 176 -9.82 -11.93 -9.34
C GLN A 176 -9.00 -13.23 -9.22
N VAL A 177 -9.04 -13.86 -8.04
CA VAL A 177 -8.37 -15.14 -7.80
C VAL A 177 -9.01 -16.23 -8.67
N GLY A 178 -8.20 -16.94 -9.44
CA GLY A 178 -8.66 -17.98 -10.37
C GLY A 178 -9.13 -17.50 -11.74
N LEU A 179 -9.28 -16.18 -11.98
CA LEU A 179 -9.61 -15.68 -13.31
C LEU A 179 -8.38 -15.59 -14.21
N GLY A 180 -8.49 -16.06 -15.46
CA GLY A 180 -7.51 -15.81 -16.50
C GLY A 180 -7.42 -14.32 -16.86
N ARG A 181 -6.31 -13.92 -17.52
CA ARG A 181 -6.00 -12.52 -17.84
C ARG A 181 -7.12 -11.78 -18.57
N ALA A 182 -7.66 -12.37 -19.66
CA ALA A 182 -8.73 -11.75 -20.45
C ALA A 182 -10.01 -11.52 -19.63
N LEU A 183 -10.37 -12.47 -18.75
CA LEU A 183 -11.51 -12.35 -17.86
C LEU A 183 -11.29 -11.29 -16.78
N ARG A 184 -10.06 -11.13 -16.27
CA ARG A 184 -9.72 -10.04 -15.32
C ARG A 184 -9.93 -8.69 -15.98
N LYS A 185 -9.40 -8.47 -17.20
CA LYS A 185 -9.57 -7.23 -17.95
C LYS A 185 -11.05 -6.91 -18.14
N LYS A 186 -11.86 -7.85 -18.64
CA LYS A 186 -13.31 -7.68 -18.82
C LYS A 186 -14.03 -7.41 -17.49
N ASN A 187 -13.61 -8.04 -16.40
CA ASN A 187 -14.21 -7.88 -15.08
C ASN A 187 -14.00 -6.47 -14.49
N ILE A 188 -12.91 -5.80 -14.84
CA ILE A 188 -12.53 -4.49 -14.28
C ILE A 188 -12.96 -3.34 -15.19
N THR A 189 -13.01 -3.55 -16.52
CA THR A 189 -13.36 -2.51 -17.48
C THR A 189 -14.67 -1.82 -17.11
N GLY A 190 -14.65 -0.48 -16.95
CA GLY A 190 -15.80 0.33 -16.55
C GLY A 190 -16.27 0.12 -15.11
N ALA A 191 -15.49 -0.54 -14.26
CA ALA A 191 -15.82 -0.71 -12.84
C ALA A 191 -15.40 0.45 -11.96
N PHE A 192 -14.50 1.30 -12.45
CA PHE A 192 -13.97 2.46 -11.74
C PHE A 192 -14.16 3.72 -12.57
N TYR A 193 -14.29 4.85 -11.91
CA TYR A 193 -14.22 6.17 -12.50
C TYR A 193 -13.48 7.12 -11.56
N ALA A 194 -12.74 8.07 -12.14
CA ALA A 194 -12.03 9.12 -11.42
C ALA A 194 -12.76 10.45 -11.54
N SER A 195 -12.67 11.30 -10.53
CA SER A 195 -13.23 12.64 -10.53
C SER A 195 -12.42 13.61 -9.68
N GLY A 196 -12.49 14.91 -10.00
CA GLY A 196 -11.93 15.98 -9.18
C GLY A 196 -10.40 16.07 -9.17
N VAL A 197 -9.72 15.53 -10.21
CA VAL A 197 -8.25 15.49 -10.34
C VAL A 197 -7.79 15.88 -11.76
N ALA A 198 -8.56 16.71 -12.46
CA ALA A 198 -8.12 17.26 -13.72
C ALA A 198 -6.76 17.99 -13.53
N ASP A 199 -5.84 17.74 -14.44
CA ASP A 199 -4.49 18.33 -14.47
C ASP A 199 -3.64 18.05 -13.20
N ARG A 200 -3.91 16.97 -12.47
CA ARG A 200 -3.13 16.55 -11.30
C ARG A 200 -2.54 15.17 -11.50
N ALA A 201 -1.29 15.01 -11.08
CA ALA A 201 -0.63 13.72 -10.96
C ALA A 201 -1.12 12.99 -9.70
N VAL A 202 -1.72 11.82 -9.86
CA VAL A 202 -2.34 11.04 -8.78
C VAL A 202 -1.54 9.77 -8.51
N LEU A 203 -1.06 9.61 -7.28
CA LEU A 203 -0.48 8.36 -6.81
C LEU A 203 -1.60 7.44 -6.29
N VAL A 204 -1.91 6.39 -7.05
CA VAL A 204 -2.92 5.40 -6.66
C VAL A 204 -2.27 4.21 -5.96
N VAL A 205 -2.71 3.91 -4.74
CA VAL A 205 -2.19 2.81 -3.92
C VAL A 205 -3.13 1.60 -3.99
N ASP A 206 -2.54 0.41 -4.20
CA ASP A 206 -3.22 -0.89 -4.03
C ASP A 206 -2.36 -1.82 -3.16
N ASP A 207 -2.95 -2.91 -2.62
CA ASP A 207 -2.25 -3.87 -1.76
C ASP A 207 -1.50 -4.95 -2.55
N VAL A 208 -2.03 -5.43 -3.66
CA VAL A 208 -1.43 -6.47 -4.52
C VAL A 208 -1.76 -6.21 -5.97
N VAL A 209 -0.73 -6.04 -6.76
CA VAL A 209 -0.84 -5.95 -8.21
C VAL A 209 -0.40 -7.28 -8.83
N THR A 210 -1.22 -7.88 -9.68
CA THR A 210 -0.90 -9.14 -10.38
C THR A 210 -0.48 -8.93 -11.83
N THR A 211 -1.20 -8.08 -12.54
CA THR A 211 -1.00 -7.83 -13.99
C THR A 211 -1.13 -6.34 -14.34
N GLY A 212 -1.11 -5.45 -13.35
CA GLY A 212 -1.31 -4.01 -13.56
C GLY A 212 -2.70 -3.61 -14.09
N GLN A 213 -3.61 -4.56 -14.25
CA GLN A 213 -4.95 -4.31 -14.84
C GLN A 213 -5.97 -3.71 -13.87
N THR A 214 -5.59 -3.49 -12.61
CA THR A 214 -6.44 -2.83 -11.61
C THR A 214 -6.21 -1.32 -11.56
N ALA A 215 -5.12 -0.87 -12.16
CA ALA A 215 -4.77 0.54 -12.30
C ALA A 215 -5.37 1.14 -13.56
#